data_356690c22b7cded929cba422e659216d
#
_entry.id   356690c22b7cded929cba422e659216d
#
_cell.length_a   1.000
_cell.length_b   1.000
_cell.length_c   1.000
_cell.angle_alpha   90.00
_cell.angle_beta   90.00
_cell.angle_gamma   90.00
#
_symmetry.space_group_name_H-M   'P 1'
#
loop_
_entity.id
_entity.type
_entity.pdbx_description
1 polymer ?
#
loop_
_entity_poly.entity_id
_entity_poly.type
_entity_poly.pdbx_seq_one_letter_code
_entity_poly.pdbx_strand_id
1 'polypeptide(L)'
;MKHKIVFVLLAGVLFFSCTSLNRQNSSKQETSGEADALGSQYFVYVTNRHKVPLLLPCDMDGSVETYQVMEGSYGNQHFSMLLYFFSDQNEMQLSLLNDFGTDMGSLSYDGREVRFESAMFPKNLKAEYIVCDIQNAYYDSAALEANYKNAGLSFESVRTLYETGESVEVRKIFEEKKLIEEIMLKNGREEQSITIKNYLRGYEYKLTKVED
;
A
#
# COMPACT_ATOMS: atom_id res chain seq x y z
N MET A 1 9.99 51.53 72.07
CA MET A 1 8.94 51.31 71.20
C MET A 1 9.42 51.67 69.81
N LYS A 2 9.97 50.76 69.07
CA LYS A 2 10.56 50.99 67.76
C LYS A 2 10.06 49.90 66.77
N HIS A 3 9.25 50.29 65.83
CA HIS A 3 8.78 49.44 64.75
C HIS A 3 9.93 49.21 63.77
N LYS A 4 10.26 47.97 63.53
CA LYS A 4 11.11 47.57 62.45
C LYS A 4 10.23 46.88 61.39
N ILE A 5 10.12 47.54 60.25
CA ILE A 5 9.48 47.01 59.08
C ILE A 5 10.49 46.08 58.42
N VAL A 6 10.10 44.79 58.30
CA VAL A 6 10.88 43.82 57.55
C VAL A 6 10.17 43.60 56.23
N PHE A 7 10.83 43.98 55.15
CA PHE A 7 10.45 43.70 53.78
C PHE A 7 10.70 42.22 53.50
N VAL A 8 9.65 41.44 53.27
CA VAL A 8 9.77 40.08 52.79
C VAL A 8 9.61 40.11 51.28
N LEU A 9 10.72 39.86 50.60
CA LEU A 9 10.77 39.61 49.17
C LEU A 9 10.11 38.27 48.86
N LEU A 10 8.96 38.28 48.19
CA LEU A 10 8.25 37.11 47.74
C LEU A 10 8.90 36.67 46.40
N ALA A 11 9.81 35.69 46.49
CA ALA A 11 10.36 35.04 45.28
C ALA A 11 9.32 34.07 44.77
N GLY A 12 8.64 34.46 43.68
CA GLY A 12 7.70 33.58 42.95
C GLY A 12 8.45 32.47 42.26
N VAL A 13 8.39 31.26 42.77
CA VAL A 13 8.83 30.04 42.11
C VAL A 13 7.73 29.63 41.15
N LEU A 14 7.92 29.93 39.87
CA LEU A 14 7.11 29.39 38.81
C LEU A 14 7.46 27.90 38.65
N PHE A 15 6.64 27.03 39.21
CA PHE A 15 6.64 25.61 38.87
C PHE A 15 6.11 25.45 37.44
N PHE A 16 7.02 25.31 36.49
CA PHE A 16 6.69 24.73 35.22
C PHE A 16 6.35 23.24 35.44
N SER A 17 5.08 22.98 35.57
CA SER A 17 4.55 21.62 35.54
C SER A 17 4.68 21.13 34.07
N CYS A 18 5.76 20.42 33.79
CA CYS A 18 5.85 19.60 32.59
C CYS A 18 4.86 18.45 32.75
N THR A 19 3.63 18.64 32.32
CA THR A 19 2.77 17.53 31.96
C THR A 19 3.38 16.88 30.71
N SER A 20 4.12 15.81 30.92
CA SER A 20 4.48 14.89 29.84
C SER A 20 3.19 14.28 29.32
N LEU A 21 2.60 14.88 28.30
CA LEU A 21 1.70 14.20 27.40
C LEU A 21 2.47 13.03 26.82
N ASN A 22 2.14 11.85 27.31
CA ASN A 22 2.58 10.60 26.74
C ASN A 22 1.90 10.48 25.36
N ARG A 23 2.51 11.13 24.37
CA ARG A 23 2.15 11.00 22.97
C ARG A 23 2.58 9.58 22.61
N GLN A 24 1.61 8.67 22.58
CA GLN A 24 1.80 7.39 21.90
C GLN A 24 2.37 7.73 20.53
N ASN A 25 3.65 7.41 20.34
CA ASN A 25 4.30 7.40 19.04
C ASN A 25 3.64 6.30 18.23
N SER A 26 2.57 6.65 17.54
CA SER A 26 2.19 5.98 16.31
C SER A 26 3.41 6.11 15.41
N SER A 27 4.12 5.02 15.21
CA SER A 27 5.33 5.02 14.40
C SER A 27 4.91 5.28 12.95
N LYS A 28 4.88 6.55 12.55
CA LYS A 28 4.90 6.92 11.13
C LYS A 28 6.15 6.31 10.53
N GLN A 29 5.97 5.27 9.76
CA GLN A 29 7.02 4.71 8.95
C GLN A 29 7.07 5.56 7.67
N GLU A 30 7.87 6.62 7.71
CA GLU A 30 8.29 7.32 6.51
C GLU A 30 9.15 6.35 5.71
N THR A 31 8.57 5.72 4.69
CA THR A 31 9.32 4.96 3.72
C THR A 31 10.11 5.95 2.88
N SER A 32 11.42 5.99 3.09
CA SER A 32 12.35 6.77 2.29
C SER A 32 12.50 6.15 0.89
N GLY A 33 11.47 6.31 0.05
CA GLY A 33 11.65 6.23 -1.38
C GLY A 33 12.36 7.51 -1.81
N GLU A 34 13.50 7.40 -2.47
CA GLU A 34 14.16 8.55 -3.06
C GLU A 34 13.25 9.18 -4.12
N ALA A 35 12.66 10.33 -3.80
CA ALA A 35 12.05 11.19 -4.80
C ALA A 35 13.18 11.78 -5.65
N ASP A 36 13.37 11.26 -6.84
CA ASP A 36 14.28 11.85 -7.81
C ASP A 36 13.81 13.27 -8.16
N ALA A 37 14.76 14.19 -8.27
CA ALA A 37 14.56 15.65 -8.40
C ALA A 37 13.86 16.15 -9.69
N LEU A 38 13.24 15.24 -10.47
CA LEU A 38 12.44 15.55 -11.65
C LEU A 38 10.94 15.51 -11.32
N GLY A 39 10.48 16.35 -10.39
CA GLY A 39 9.07 16.62 -10.17
C GLY A 39 8.22 15.40 -9.82
N SER A 40 8.36 14.92 -8.60
CA SER A 40 7.33 14.18 -7.83
C SER A 40 6.83 12.81 -8.34
N GLN A 41 7.56 12.06 -9.15
CA GLN A 41 7.15 10.69 -9.47
C GLN A 41 7.78 9.71 -8.46
N TYR A 42 6.95 8.85 -7.86
CA TYR A 42 7.40 7.85 -6.91
C TYR A 42 7.87 6.59 -7.65
N PHE A 43 9.02 6.03 -7.27
CA PHE A 43 9.62 4.87 -7.91
C PHE A 43 9.67 3.67 -6.97
N VAL A 44 9.43 2.49 -7.51
CA VAL A 44 9.53 1.23 -6.79
C VAL A 44 10.54 0.29 -7.46
N TYR A 45 11.35 -0.40 -6.67
CA TYR A 45 12.22 -1.46 -7.17
C TYR A 45 11.41 -2.73 -7.44
N VAL A 46 11.01 -2.97 -8.68
CA VAL A 46 10.33 -4.21 -9.08
C VAL A 46 11.31 -5.38 -9.06
N THR A 47 12.55 -5.14 -9.48
CA THR A 47 13.65 -6.09 -9.34
C THR A 47 14.80 -5.46 -8.55
N ASN A 48 15.88 -6.22 -8.30
CA ASN A 48 17.07 -5.68 -7.64
C ASN A 48 17.80 -4.61 -8.48
N ARG A 49 17.49 -4.52 -9.79
CA ARG A 49 18.16 -3.64 -10.74
C ARG A 49 17.23 -2.60 -11.38
N HIS A 50 15.94 -2.89 -11.48
CA HIS A 50 15.00 -2.06 -12.24
C HIS A 50 14.02 -1.35 -11.30
N LYS A 51 14.05 -0.03 -11.39
CA LYS A 51 13.04 0.85 -10.79
C LYS A 51 11.94 1.13 -11.82
N VAL A 52 10.70 1.06 -11.37
CA VAL A 52 9.51 1.40 -12.19
C VAL A 52 8.81 2.56 -11.49
N PRO A 53 8.43 3.61 -12.21
CA PRO A 53 7.61 4.65 -11.62
C PRO A 53 6.23 4.09 -11.28
N LEU A 54 5.69 4.45 -10.11
CA LEU A 54 4.29 4.21 -9.83
C LEU A 54 3.43 5.08 -10.75
N LEU A 55 2.40 4.49 -11.35
CA LEU A 55 1.43 5.23 -12.14
C LEU A 55 0.63 6.17 -11.24
N LEU A 56 0.14 7.26 -11.79
CA LEU A 56 -0.68 8.20 -11.02
C LEU A 56 -2.08 7.61 -10.77
N PRO A 57 -2.78 8.02 -9.70
CA PRO A 57 -4.16 7.59 -9.49
C PRO A 57 -5.07 7.87 -10.68
N CYS A 58 -4.87 9.00 -11.39
CA CYS A 58 -5.63 9.37 -12.58
C CYS A 58 -5.35 8.48 -13.82
N ASP A 59 -4.33 7.63 -13.79
CA ASP A 59 -4.06 6.66 -14.86
C ASP A 59 -4.94 5.40 -14.71
N MET A 60 -5.74 5.28 -13.65
CA MET A 60 -6.73 4.23 -13.49
C MET A 60 -8.03 4.59 -14.21
N ASP A 61 -8.60 3.63 -14.93
CA ASP A 61 -9.90 3.80 -15.57
C ASP A 61 -11.04 3.80 -14.55
N GLY A 62 -11.68 4.95 -14.36
CA GLY A 62 -12.83 5.11 -13.49
C GLY A 62 -12.47 5.18 -12.00
N SER A 63 -13.31 4.57 -11.16
CA SER A 63 -13.11 4.46 -9.72
C SER A 63 -13.48 3.07 -9.23
N VAL A 64 -12.85 2.64 -8.15
CA VAL A 64 -13.12 1.36 -7.49
C VAL A 64 -13.36 1.62 -6.01
N GLU A 65 -14.42 0.99 -5.48
CA GLU A 65 -14.68 0.90 -4.05
C GLU A 65 -15.14 -0.53 -3.75
N THR A 66 -14.42 -1.25 -2.90
CA THR A 66 -14.70 -2.68 -2.67
C THR A 66 -14.18 -3.16 -1.33
N TYR A 67 -14.89 -4.14 -0.76
CA TYR A 67 -14.38 -4.94 0.35
C TYR A 67 -13.94 -6.30 -0.17
N GLN A 68 -12.78 -6.76 0.31
CA GLN A 68 -12.19 -8.02 -0.11
C GLN A 68 -11.62 -8.75 1.10
N VAL A 69 -11.75 -10.07 1.12
CA VAL A 69 -10.96 -10.90 2.03
C VAL A 69 -9.58 -11.07 1.41
N MET A 70 -8.56 -10.66 2.13
CA MET A 70 -7.16 -10.86 1.77
C MET A 70 -6.60 -12.04 2.54
N GLU A 71 -6.24 -13.10 1.82
CA GLU A 71 -5.56 -14.28 2.36
C GLU A 71 -4.20 -14.41 1.71
N GLY A 72 -3.16 -14.66 2.49
CA GLY A 72 -1.83 -14.71 1.91
C GLY A 72 -0.79 -15.41 2.77
N SER A 73 0.41 -15.50 2.19
CA SER A 73 1.57 -16.08 2.83
C SER A 73 2.84 -15.31 2.49
N TYR A 74 3.72 -15.22 3.47
CA TYR A 74 5.09 -14.74 3.34
C TYR A 74 6.02 -15.64 4.15
N GLY A 75 6.90 -16.36 3.46
CA GLY A 75 7.69 -17.42 4.10
C GLY A 75 6.79 -18.49 4.71
N ASN A 76 6.88 -18.69 6.02
CA ASN A 76 6.06 -19.66 6.77
C ASN A 76 4.86 -19.01 7.50
N GLN A 77 4.64 -17.73 7.29
CA GLN A 77 3.54 -17.00 7.92
C GLN A 77 2.34 -16.95 6.97
N HIS A 78 1.15 -17.22 7.52
CA HIS A 78 -0.12 -17.06 6.84
C HIS A 78 -0.92 -15.97 7.52
N PHE A 79 -1.68 -15.22 6.75
CA PHE A 79 -2.55 -14.16 7.25
C PHE A 79 -3.88 -14.16 6.50
N SER A 80 -4.92 -13.74 7.19
CA SER A 80 -6.24 -13.45 6.63
C SER A 80 -6.76 -12.18 7.28
N MET A 81 -7.31 -11.27 6.48
CA MET A 81 -7.86 -10.01 6.96
C MET A 81 -8.86 -9.43 5.95
N LEU A 82 -9.71 -8.54 6.42
CA LEU A 82 -10.60 -7.78 5.56
C LEU A 82 -9.84 -6.56 5.03
N LEU A 83 -9.85 -6.37 3.72
CA LEU A 83 -9.31 -5.22 3.02
C LEU A 83 -10.46 -4.36 2.52
N TYR A 84 -10.48 -3.08 2.89
CA TYR A 84 -11.22 -2.05 2.16
C TYR A 84 -10.28 -1.40 1.16
N PHE A 85 -10.69 -1.35 -0.09
CA PHE A 85 -9.95 -0.70 -1.17
C PHE A 85 -10.82 0.35 -1.84
N PHE A 86 -10.28 1.57 -1.90
CA PHE A 86 -10.84 2.69 -2.65
C PHE A 86 -9.77 3.28 -3.56
N SER A 87 -10.12 3.59 -4.79
CA SER A 87 -9.27 4.37 -5.68
C SER A 87 -10.13 5.18 -6.65
N ASP A 88 -9.73 6.42 -6.85
CA ASP A 88 -10.28 7.32 -7.86
C ASP A 88 -9.14 8.04 -8.62
N GLN A 89 -9.47 9.11 -9.34
CA GLN A 89 -8.49 9.90 -10.09
C GLN A 89 -7.51 10.70 -9.22
N ASN A 90 -7.76 10.84 -7.92
CA ASN A 90 -6.98 11.67 -7.01
C ASN A 90 -6.09 10.85 -6.09
N GLU A 91 -6.59 9.72 -5.61
CA GLU A 91 -5.90 8.91 -4.61
C GLU A 91 -6.29 7.42 -4.66
N MET A 92 -5.42 6.63 -4.08
CA MET A 92 -5.62 5.23 -3.75
C MET A 92 -5.56 5.07 -2.23
N GLN A 93 -6.52 4.36 -1.65
CA GLN A 93 -6.58 4.07 -0.22
C GLN A 93 -6.82 2.59 0.03
N LEU A 94 -6.10 2.02 0.99
CA LEU A 94 -6.34 0.69 1.52
C LEU A 94 -6.44 0.78 3.04
N SER A 95 -7.42 0.06 3.60
CA SER A 95 -7.54 -0.13 5.04
C SER A 95 -7.64 -1.61 5.34
N LEU A 96 -6.85 -2.08 6.30
CA LEU A 96 -6.80 -3.48 6.71
C LEU A 96 -7.49 -3.61 8.05
N LEU A 97 -8.47 -4.50 8.12
CA LEU A 97 -9.26 -4.75 9.31
C LEU A 97 -9.12 -6.23 9.70
N ASN A 98 -9.08 -6.51 11.00
CA ASN A 98 -9.18 -7.88 11.47
C ASN A 98 -10.65 -8.36 11.48
N ASP A 99 -10.88 -9.62 11.85
CA ASP A 99 -12.22 -10.24 11.92
C ASP A 99 -13.19 -9.53 12.88
N PHE A 100 -12.67 -8.66 13.76
CA PHE A 100 -13.47 -7.85 14.69
C PHE A 100 -13.69 -6.43 14.19
N GLY A 101 -13.26 -6.09 12.96
CA GLY A 101 -13.36 -4.74 12.39
C GLY A 101 -12.37 -3.74 13.00
N THR A 102 -11.35 -4.21 13.72
CA THR A 102 -10.30 -3.33 14.25
C THR A 102 -9.33 -2.96 13.15
N ASP A 103 -9.00 -1.68 13.04
CA ASP A 103 -7.98 -1.17 12.12
C ASP A 103 -6.61 -1.76 12.46
N MET A 104 -6.03 -2.44 11.48
CA MET A 104 -4.73 -3.10 11.55
C MET A 104 -3.66 -2.35 10.77
N GLY A 105 -4.08 -1.40 9.94
CA GLY A 105 -3.21 -0.57 9.16
C GLY A 105 -3.90 0.05 7.96
N SER A 106 -3.36 1.18 7.53
CA SER A 106 -3.84 1.92 6.37
C SER A 106 -2.68 2.30 5.44
N LEU A 107 -2.98 2.38 4.16
CA LEU A 107 -2.08 2.86 3.13
C LEU A 107 -2.83 3.86 2.26
N SER A 108 -2.15 4.96 1.89
CA SER A 108 -2.65 5.88 0.88
C SER A 108 -1.54 6.28 -0.09
N TYR A 109 -1.94 6.58 -1.34
CA TYR A 109 -1.07 7.07 -2.40
C TYR A 109 -1.81 8.13 -3.22
N ASP A 110 -1.24 9.33 -3.29
CA ASP A 110 -1.81 10.49 -3.98
C ASP A 110 -1.07 10.87 -5.27
N GLY A 111 -0.24 9.96 -5.80
CA GLY A 111 0.62 10.19 -6.95
C GLY A 111 1.98 10.80 -6.60
N ARG A 112 2.18 11.26 -5.37
CA ARG A 112 3.42 11.90 -4.90
C ARG A 112 4.04 11.22 -3.69
N GLU A 113 3.20 10.75 -2.78
CA GLU A 113 3.62 10.18 -1.52
C GLU A 113 2.86 8.89 -1.25
N VAL A 114 3.58 7.87 -0.78
CA VAL A 114 3.00 6.67 -0.20
C VAL A 114 3.04 6.81 1.30
N ARG A 115 1.88 6.91 1.94
CA ARG A 115 1.73 6.93 3.41
C ARG A 115 1.28 5.57 3.87
N PHE A 116 1.92 5.05 4.90
CA PHE A 116 1.60 3.75 5.46
C PHE A 116 1.68 3.78 6.98
N GLU A 117 0.60 3.37 7.63
CA GLU A 117 0.52 3.22 9.07
C GLU A 117 0.04 1.81 9.40
N SER A 118 0.80 1.04 10.16
CA SER A 118 0.40 -0.29 10.59
C SER A 118 1.04 -0.68 11.90
N ALA A 119 0.24 -1.31 12.78
CA ALA A 119 0.71 -1.93 14.01
C ALA A 119 1.19 -3.37 13.80
N MET A 120 0.81 -4.02 12.70
CA MET A 120 1.00 -5.46 12.48
C MET A 120 2.08 -5.83 11.47
N PHE A 121 2.28 -5.00 10.44
CA PHE A 121 3.23 -5.35 9.41
C PHE A 121 4.68 -5.17 9.87
N PRO A 122 5.58 -6.03 9.36
CA PRO A 122 6.98 -5.88 9.66
C PRO A 122 7.50 -4.50 9.28
N LYS A 123 8.33 -3.89 10.12
CA LYS A 123 8.90 -2.55 9.89
C LYS A 123 9.73 -2.42 8.60
N ASN A 124 10.10 -3.54 7.99
CA ASN A 124 10.83 -3.60 6.73
C ASN A 124 9.92 -3.81 5.51
N LEU A 125 8.61 -3.91 5.69
CA LEU A 125 7.66 -3.94 4.57
C LEU A 125 7.67 -2.56 3.92
N LYS A 126 7.94 -2.54 2.64
CA LYS A 126 7.91 -1.32 1.84
C LYS A 126 6.53 -1.17 1.21
N ALA A 127 5.81 -0.14 1.65
CA ALA A 127 4.42 0.10 1.23
C ALA A 127 4.28 0.35 -0.28
N GLU A 128 5.32 0.88 -0.91
CA GLU A 128 5.38 1.08 -2.35
C GLU A 128 5.22 -0.22 -3.16
N TYR A 129 5.58 -1.37 -2.59
CA TYR A 129 5.33 -2.66 -3.25
C TYR A 129 3.85 -3.00 -3.27
N ILE A 130 3.12 -2.70 -2.19
CA ILE A 130 1.67 -2.91 -2.13
C ILE A 130 0.98 -2.03 -3.17
N VAL A 131 1.36 -0.74 -3.27
CA VAL A 131 0.82 0.15 -4.29
C VAL A 131 1.08 -0.40 -5.69
N CYS A 132 2.31 -0.86 -5.98
CA CYS A 132 2.68 -1.43 -7.27
C CYS A 132 1.85 -2.68 -7.60
N ASP A 133 1.70 -3.61 -6.64
CA ASP A 133 0.91 -4.82 -6.81
C ASP A 133 -0.57 -4.50 -7.12
N ILE A 134 -1.15 -3.52 -6.42
CA ILE A 134 -2.53 -3.07 -6.68
C ILE A 134 -2.64 -2.41 -8.05
N GLN A 135 -1.67 -1.58 -8.45
CA GLN A 135 -1.65 -1.02 -9.81
C GLN A 135 -1.57 -2.11 -10.86
N ASN A 136 -0.71 -3.11 -10.66
CA ASN A 136 -0.60 -4.26 -11.55
C ASN A 136 -1.90 -5.05 -11.69
N ALA A 137 -2.75 -5.03 -10.67
CA ALA A 137 -4.05 -5.71 -10.68
C ALA A 137 -5.17 -4.87 -11.34
N TYR A 138 -5.21 -3.56 -11.06
CA TYR A 138 -6.38 -2.74 -11.37
C TYR A 138 -6.21 -1.79 -12.56
N TYR A 139 -4.97 -1.44 -12.94
CA TYR A 139 -4.74 -0.45 -13.99
C TYR A 139 -4.80 -1.09 -15.37
N ASP A 140 -4.96 -0.25 -16.39
CA ASP A 140 -5.01 -0.68 -17.79
C ASP A 140 -3.73 -1.40 -18.21
N SER A 141 -3.90 -2.52 -18.94
CA SER A 141 -2.78 -3.37 -19.35
C SER A 141 -1.82 -2.66 -20.30
N ALA A 142 -2.31 -1.77 -21.18
CA ALA A 142 -1.44 -1.06 -22.12
C ALA A 142 -0.61 0.02 -21.40
N ALA A 143 -1.18 0.70 -20.41
CA ALA A 143 -0.46 1.64 -19.56
C ALA A 143 0.65 0.93 -18.76
N LEU A 144 0.34 -0.24 -18.18
CA LEU A 144 1.31 -1.07 -17.47
C LEU A 144 2.42 -1.58 -18.40
N GLU A 145 2.07 -2.07 -19.60
CA GLU A 145 3.05 -2.54 -20.57
C GLU A 145 4.03 -1.43 -20.96
N ALA A 146 3.51 -0.23 -21.27
CA ALA A 146 4.34 0.92 -21.59
C ALA A 146 5.27 1.30 -20.43
N ASN A 147 4.76 1.31 -19.19
CA ASN A 147 5.50 1.64 -17.99
C ASN A 147 6.65 0.65 -17.74
N TYR A 148 6.38 -0.65 -17.78
CA TYR A 148 7.38 -1.70 -17.60
C TYR A 148 8.44 -1.71 -18.71
N LYS A 149 8.01 -1.54 -19.97
CA LYS A 149 8.92 -1.47 -21.11
C LYS A 149 9.90 -0.30 -21.00
N ASN A 150 9.43 0.86 -20.58
CA ASN A 150 10.28 2.03 -20.33
C ASN A 150 11.33 1.78 -19.23
N ALA A 151 11.04 0.90 -18.29
CA ALA A 151 11.95 0.50 -17.23
C ALA A 151 12.85 -0.71 -17.62
N GLY A 152 12.78 -1.19 -18.85
CA GLY A 152 13.59 -2.33 -19.33
C GLY A 152 13.08 -3.71 -18.89
N LEU A 153 11.81 -3.80 -18.51
CA LEU A 153 11.11 -5.02 -18.14
C LEU A 153 10.07 -5.38 -19.21
N SER A 154 9.62 -6.63 -19.23
CA SER A 154 8.50 -7.07 -20.08
C SER A 154 7.26 -7.29 -19.24
N PHE A 155 6.12 -6.84 -19.77
CA PHE A 155 4.80 -7.10 -19.22
C PHE A 155 3.97 -7.81 -20.27
N GLU A 156 3.26 -8.85 -19.88
CA GLU A 156 2.37 -9.63 -20.73
C GLU A 156 1.00 -9.73 -20.05
N SER A 157 -0.07 -9.57 -20.83
CA SER A 157 -1.43 -9.80 -20.35
C SER A 157 -2.17 -10.68 -21.36
N VAL A 158 -2.78 -11.74 -20.84
CA VAL A 158 -3.61 -12.67 -21.63
C VAL A 158 -4.95 -12.84 -20.95
N ARG A 159 -6.02 -12.47 -21.66
CA ARG A 159 -7.39 -12.62 -21.18
C ARG A 159 -8.11 -13.73 -21.92
N THR A 160 -8.71 -14.64 -21.17
CA THR A 160 -9.56 -15.72 -21.68
C THR A 160 -10.99 -15.46 -21.25
N LEU A 161 -11.92 -15.50 -22.18
CA LEU A 161 -13.37 -15.41 -21.95
C LEU A 161 -13.99 -16.77 -22.18
N TYR A 162 -14.74 -17.27 -21.19
CA TYR A 162 -15.45 -18.54 -21.26
C TYR A 162 -16.89 -18.34 -21.75
N GLU A 163 -17.49 -19.39 -22.31
CA GLU A 163 -18.90 -19.38 -22.77
C GLU A 163 -19.91 -19.09 -21.63
N THR A 164 -19.52 -19.39 -20.40
CA THR A 164 -20.29 -19.05 -19.18
C THR A 164 -20.38 -17.55 -18.90
N GLY A 165 -19.61 -16.71 -19.60
CA GLY A 165 -19.45 -15.30 -19.36
C GLY A 165 -18.38 -14.96 -18.30
N GLU A 166 -17.75 -15.99 -17.73
CA GLU A 166 -16.60 -15.82 -16.84
C GLU A 166 -15.36 -15.43 -17.62
N SER A 167 -14.46 -14.68 -16.99
CA SER A 167 -13.17 -14.36 -17.60
C SER A 167 -12.03 -14.55 -16.61
N VAL A 168 -10.89 -14.96 -17.17
CA VAL A 168 -9.62 -15.00 -16.43
C VAL A 168 -8.60 -14.19 -17.22
N GLU A 169 -7.98 -13.22 -16.58
CA GLU A 169 -6.84 -12.48 -17.12
C GLU A 169 -5.60 -12.82 -16.32
N VAL A 170 -4.53 -13.17 -17.01
CA VAL A 170 -3.22 -13.44 -16.40
C VAL A 170 -2.23 -12.40 -16.89
N ARG A 171 -1.67 -11.66 -15.94
CA ARG A 171 -0.63 -10.65 -16.19
C ARG A 171 0.69 -11.17 -15.64
N LYS A 172 1.77 -10.96 -16.38
CA LYS A 172 3.11 -11.45 -16.03
C LYS A 172 4.16 -10.38 -16.25
N ILE A 173 5.05 -10.26 -15.30
CA ILE A 173 6.17 -9.33 -15.33
C ILE A 173 7.47 -10.13 -15.39
N PHE A 174 8.34 -9.80 -16.34
CA PHE A 174 9.61 -10.49 -16.54
C PHE A 174 10.79 -9.52 -16.53
N GLU A 175 11.89 -9.97 -15.92
CA GLU A 175 13.22 -9.43 -16.13
C GLU A 175 13.95 -10.36 -17.12
N GLU A 176 14.14 -9.93 -18.36
CA GLU A 176 14.59 -10.77 -19.46
C GLU A 176 13.63 -11.98 -19.68
N LYS A 177 14.06 -13.19 -19.29
CA LYS A 177 13.24 -14.42 -19.35
C LYS A 177 12.76 -14.92 -17.98
N LYS A 178 13.15 -14.22 -16.91
CA LYS A 178 12.82 -14.62 -15.55
C LYS A 178 11.48 -14.01 -15.16
N LEU A 179 10.52 -14.86 -14.83
CA LEU A 179 9.23 -14.43 -14.25
C LEU A 179 9.47 -13.85 -12.85
N ILE A 180 9.05 -12.61 -12.67
CA ILE A 180 9.18 -11.86 -11.41
C ILE A 180 7.86 -11.90 -10.64
N GLU A 181 6.76 -11.63 -11.32
CA GLU A 181 5.44 -11.55 -10.72
C GLU A 181 4.38 -12.07 -11.68
N GLU A 182 3.35 -12.71 -11.14
CA GLU A 182 2.16 -13.15 -11.85
C GLU A 182 0.93 -12.67 -11.10
N ILE A 183 0.00 -12.08 -11.84
CA ILE A 183 -1.29 -11.61 -11.33
C ILE A 183 -2.37 -12.34 -12.11
N MET A 184 -3.29 -12.99 -11.40
CA MET A 184 -4.45 -13.65 -11.99
C MET A 184 -5.72 -12.95 -11.52
N LEU A 185 -6.46 -12.39 -12.47
CA LEU A 185 -7.75 -11.76 -12.23
C LEU A 185 -8.85 -12.72 -12.71
N LYS A 186 -9.66 -13.20 -11.78
CA LYS A 186 -10.81 -14.06 -12.05
C LYS A 186 -12.09 -13.26 -11.87
N ASN A 187 -12.90 -13.20 -12.89
CA ASN A 187 -14.22 -12.56 -12.85
C ASN A 187 -15.28 -13.58 -13.25
N GLY A 188 -15.87 -14.21 -12.24
CA GLY A 188 -16.92 -15.21 -12.36
C GLY A 188 -18.18 -14.78 -11.60
N ARG A 189 -19.26 -15.56 -11.77
CA ARG A 189 -20.53 -15.32 -11.07
C ARG A 189 -20.45 -15.68 -9.59
N GLU A 190 -19.72 -16.74 -9.27
CA GLU A 190 -19.58 -17.25 -7.91
C GLU A 190 -18.41 -16.63 -7.15
N GLU A 191 -17.40 -16.15 -7.89
CA GLU A 191 -16.19 -15.62 -7.27
C GLU A 191 -15.55 -14.55 -8.18
N GLN A 192 -15.30 -13.38 -7.59
CA GLN A 192 -14.41 -12.37 -8.14
C GLN A 192 -13.15 -12.30 -7.28
N SER A 193 -12.01 -12.64 -7.86
CA SER A 193 -10.77 -12.68 -7.11
C SER A 193 -9.56 -12.22 -7.91
N ILE A 194 -8.56 -11.75 -7.19
CA ILE A 194 -7.25 -11.36 -7.70
C ILE A 194 -6.22 -12.15 -6.90
N THR A 195 -5.37 -12.90 -7.57
CA THR A 195 -4.24 -13.58 -6.94
C THR A 195 -2.96 -12.92 -7.43
N ILE A 196 -2.10 -12.51 -6.52
CA ILE A 196 -0.81 -11.90 -6.78
C ILE A 196 0.27 -12.80 -6.22
N LYS A 197 1.24 -13.17 -7.05
CA LYS A 197 2.36 -14.01 -6.68
C LYS A 197 3.68 -13.39 -7.12
N ASN A 198 4.48 -12.97 -6.18
CA ASN A 198 5.79 -12.41 -6.44
C ASN A 198 6.87 -13.47 -6.19
N TYR A 199 7.43 -13.98 -7.28
CA TYR A 199 8.46 -15.03 -7.25
C TYR A 199 9.83 -14.52 -6.80
N LEU A 200 10.08 -13.22 -6.98
CA LEU A 200 11.36 -12.63 -6.56
C LEU A 200 11.42 -12.43 -5.05
N ARG A 201 10.30 -12.02 -4.44
CA ARG A 201 10.20 -11.70 -3.01
C ARG A 201 9.60 -12.81 -2.17
N GLY A 202 9.03 -13.84 -2.83
CA GLY A 202 8.51 -15.04 -2.17
C GLY A 202 7.25 -14.80 -1.35
N TYR A 203 6.35 -13.93 -1.82
CA TYR A 203 5.02 -13.78 -1.25
C TYR A 203 3.93 -14.10 -2.26
N GLU A 204 2.78 -14.49 -1.73
CA GLU A 204 1.56 -14.71 -2.49
C GLU A 204 0.38 -14.30 -1.63
N TYR A 205 -0.59 -13.62 -2.25
CA TYR A 205 -1.87 -13.34 -1.61
C TYR A 205 -3.01 -13.31 -2.62
N LYS A 206 -4.21 -13.62 -2.12
CA LYS A 206 -5.46 -13.62 -2.86
C LYS A 206 -6.40 -12.60 -2.24
N LEU A 207 -6.99 -11.78 -3.07
CA LEU A 207 -8.06 -10.86 -2.74
C LEU A 207 -9.36 -11.44 -3.30
N THR A 208 -10.32 -11.75 -2.45
CA THR A 208 -11.63 -12.24 -2.86
C THR A 208 -12.68 -11.20 -2.50
N LYS A 209 -13.43 -10.72 -3.50
CA LYS A 209 -14.49 -9.73 -3.28
C LYS A 209 -15.55 -10.29 -2.33
N VAL A 210 -15.92 -9.48 -1.34
CA VAL A 210 -17.06 -9.78 -0.47
C VAL A 210 -18.33 -9.42 -1.24
N GLU A 211 -19.28 -10.34 -1.29
CA GLU A 211 -20.61 -10.06 -1.84
C GLU A 211 -21.39 -9.14 -0.88
N ASP A 212 -22.10 -8.19 -1.45
CA ASP A 212 -22.97 -7.24 -0.74
C ASP A 212 -24.25 -7.94 -0.22
#